data_bc9eab626babf896b62cf5c4f6b83ab0
#
_entry.id   bc9eab626babf896b62cf5c4f6b83ab0
#
_cell.length_a   1.000
_cell.length_b   1.000
_cell.length_c   1.000
_cell.angle_alpha   90.00
_cell.angle_beta   90.00
_cell.angle_gamma   90.00
#
_symmetry.space_group_name_H-M   'P 1'
#
loop_
_entity.id
_entity.type
_entity.pdbx_description
1 polymer ?
#
loop_
_entity_poly.entity_id
_entity_poly.type
_entity_poly.pdbx_seq_one_letter_code
_entity_poly.pdbx_strand_id
1 'polypeptide(L)'
;MDSAAPRTAIEPRISIITLGVTDFPRALRFYRDGLGWPTSATEASDIAFFHTTGTRFAIYPLAKLAEDISPDRPPARSGFSGITLAHNVRTREDVARILAQAQAAGAVIVKPAQDAFRGGHSGYFTDPDGYYWEVAFAPGFQFAADGSLILDE
;
A
#
# COMPACT_ATOMS: atom_id res chain seq x y z
N MET A 1 -33.07 26.51 20.33
CA MET A 1 -32.14 26.64 19.23
C MET A 1 -30.82 25.99 19.61
N ASP A 2 -30.51 24.93 18.91
CA ASP A 2 -29.26 24.21 19.17
C ASP A 2 -28.07 24.99 18.66
N SER A 3 -27.32 25.59 19.57
CA SER A 3 -26.00 26.05 19.21
C SER A 3 -25.08 24.82 19.26
N ALA A 4 -24.86 24.22 18.11
CA ALA A 4 -23.86 23.17 18.02
C ALA A 4 -22.48 23.74 18.43
N ALA A 5 -21.76 23.05 19.29
CA ALA A 5 -20.38 23.41 19.59
C ALA A 5 -19.58 23.49 18.29
N PRO A 6 -18.64 24.44 18.16
CA PRO A 6 -17.81 24.53 16.96
C PRO A 6 -17.09 23.20 16.75
N ARG A 7 -17.16 22.68 15.51
CA ARG A 7 -16.44 21.46 15.17
C ARG A 7 -14.97 21.76 15.01
N THR A 8 -14.14 21.07 15.80
CA THR A 8 -12.70 21.07 15.58
C THR A 8 -12.41 20.19 14.37
N ALA A 9 -11.69 20.72 13.40
CA ALA A 9 -11.28 19.95 12.24
C ALA A 9 -10.36 18.80 12.68
N ILE A 10 -10.58 17.62 12.09
CA ILE A 10 -9.66 16.51 12.25
C ILE A 10 -8.50 16.77 11.29
N GLU A 11 -7.26 16.66 11.79
CA GLU A 11 -6.10 16.83 10.92
C GLU A 11 -6.17 15.84 9.75
N PRO A 12 -6.03 16.33 8.49
CA PRO A 12 -6.26 15.52 7.31
C PRO A 12 -5.06 14.63 7.00
N ARG A 13 -4.89 13.56 7.79
CA ARG A 13 -3.81 12.60 7.57
C ARG A 13 -4.26 11.18 7.87
N ILE A 14 -3.69 10.25 7.11
CA ILE A 14 -3.77 8.82 7.39
C ILE A 14 -2.41 8.43 7.95
N SER A 15 -2.36 8.03 9.21
CA SER A 15 -1.10 7.74 9.89
C SER A 15 -0.55 6.36 9.50
N ILE A 16 -1.41 5.34 9.48
CA ILE A 16 -1.00 3.96 9.23
C ILE A 16 -2.07 3.28 8.37
N ILE A 17 -1.61 2.56 7.35
CA ILE A 17 -2.44 1.60 6.62
C ILE A 17 -1.97 0.21 7.01
N THR A 18 -2.86 -0.59 7.56
CA THR A 18 -2.55 -1.96 7.97
C THR A 18 -3.28 -2.94 7.06
N LEU A 19 -2.53 -3.85 6.44
CA LEU A 19 -3.09 -4.93 5.65
C LEU A 19 -3.14 -6.22 6.49
N GLY A 20 -4.30 -6.86 6.51
CA GLY A 20 -4.45 -8.19 7.10
C GLY A 20 -3.90 -9.25 6.16
N VAL A 21 -2.98 -10.08 6.65
CA VAL A 21 -2.30 -11.09 5.84
C VAL A 21 -2.55 -12.48 6.38
N THR A 22 -2.62 -13.47 5.49
CA THR A 22 -2.91 -14.86 5.88
C THR A 22 -1.64 -15.64 6.22
N ASP A 23 -0.49 -15.22 5.70
CA ASP A 23 0.81 -15.82 5.96
C ASP A 23 1.81 -14.69 6.24
N PHE A 24 1.99 -14.39 7.52
CA PHE A 24 2.82 -13.26 7.94
C PHE A 24 4.27 -13.38 7.46
N PRO A 25 4.96 -14.52 7.62
CA PRO A 25 6.33 -14.65 7.11
C PRO A 25 6.44 -14.42 5.60
N ARG A 26 5.49 -14.92 4.84
CA ARG A 26 5.45 -14.72 3.38
C ARG A 26 5.27 -13.25 3.02
N ALA A 27 4.32 -12.58 3.66
CA ALA A 27 4.08 -11.16 3.44
C ALA A 27 5.29 -10.31 3.84
N LEU A 28 5.90 -10.63 4.97
CA LEU A 28 7.10 -9.94 5.43
C LEU A 28 8.25 -10.07 4.40
N ARG A 29 8.49 -11.27 3.91
CA ARG A 29 9.53 -11.49 2.89
C ARG A 29 9.23 -10.72 1.60
N PHE A 30 7.98 -10.65 1.21
CA PHE A 30 7.58 -9.89 0.01
C PHE A 30 7.95 -8.41 0.14
N TYR A 31 7.52 -7.76 1.21
CA TYR A 31 7.73 -6.31 1.38
C TYR A 31 9.15 -5.97 1.83
N ARG A 32 9.71 -6.72 2.78
CA ARG A 32 11.05 -6.45 3.31
C ARG A 32 12.14 -6.85 2.31
N ASP A 33 12.11 -8.08 1.85
CA ASP A 33 13.19 -8.64 1.02
C ASP A 33 12.93 -8.39 -0.47
N GLY A 34 11.70 -8.58 -0.90
CA GLY A 34 11.31 -8.43 -2.30
C GLY A 34 11.27 -6.99 -2.77
N LEU A 35 10.57 -6.12 -2.06
CA LEU A 35 10.49 -4.70 -2.39
C LEU A 35 11.62 -3.89 -1.74
N GLY A 36 12.30 -4.45 -0.74
CA GLY A 36 13.40 -3.78 -0.06
C GLY A 36 12.96 -2.70 0.92
N TRP A 37 11.75 -2.78 1.45
CA TRP A 37 11.24 -1.77 2.37
C TRP A 37 11.78 -2.02 3.80
N PRO A 38 12.37 -0.99 4.44
CA PRO A 38 12.98 -1.16 5.76
C PRO A 38 11.94 -1.44 6.84
N THR A 39 12.28 -2.41 7.69
CA THR A 39 11.50 -2.72 8.89
C THR A 39 12.44 -3.37 9.90
N SER A 40 12.14 -3.21 11.18
CA SER A 40 12.82 -3.94 12.25
C SER A 40 12.16 -5.29 12.54
N ALA A 41 11.03 -5.60 11.90
CA ALA A 41 10.31 -6.85 12.12
C ALA A 41 11.08 -8.04 11.58
N THR A 42 10.90 -9.18 12.25
CA THR A 42 11.41 -10.48 11.84
C THR A 42 10.23 -11.45 11.68
N GLU A 43 10.50 -12.64 11.16
CA GLU A 43 9.46 -13.66 10.99
C GLU A 43 8.83 -14.10 12.31
N ALA A 44 9.49 -13.83 13.43
CA ALA A 44 8.97 -14.10 14.78
C ALA A 44 8.16 -12.94 15.35
N SER A 45 8.09 -11.81 14.65
CA SER A 45 7.31 -10.66 15.10
C SER A 45 5.80 -10.90 14.92
N ASP A 46 5.00 -10.25 15.75
CA ASP A 46 3.53 -10.32 15.66
C ASP A 46 2.98 -9.35 14.61
N ILE A 47 3.65 -8.25 14.39
CA ILE A 47 3.27 -7.20 13.45
C ILE A 47 4.54 -6.64 12.82
N ALA A 48 4.44 -6.14 11.60
CA ALA A 48 5.53 -5.44 10.94
C ALA A 48 5.09 -4.04 10.56
N PHE A 49 5.84 -3.05 11.04
CA PHE A 49 5.75 -1.67 10.58
C PHE A 49 6.93 -1.39 9.65
N PHE A 50 6.62 -0.82 8.50
CA PHE A 50 7.64 -0.44 7.51
C PHE A 50 7.90 1.06 7.58
N HIS A 51 9.15 1.45 7.37
CA HIS A 51 9.57 2.86 7.39
C HIS A 51 9.26 3.52 6.06
N THR A 52 7.97 3.64 5.75
CA THR A 52 7.49 4.36 4.58
C THR A 52 7.40 5.85 4.88
N THR A 53 7.48 6.67 3.84
CA THR A 53 7.41 8.12 3.97
C THR A 53 5.96 8.59 4.15
N GLY A 54 5.73 9.52 5.08
CA GLY A 54 4.41 10.04 5.38
C GLY A 54 3.53 9.00 6.07
N THR A 55 2.55 8.46 5.36
CA THR A 55 1.73 7.38 5.87
C THR A 55 2.56 6.13 6.07
N ARG A 56 2.50 5.54 7.27
CA ARG A 56 3.19 4.29 7.56
C ARG A 56 2.40 3.12 7.00
N PHE A 57 3.12 2.07 6.67
CA PHE A 57 2.56 0.83 6.14
C PHE A 57 2.82 -0.29 7.13
N ALA A 58 1.83 -1.14 7.39
CA ALA A 58 1.96 -2.25 8.32
C ALA A 58 1.27 -3.49 7.77
N ILE A 59 1.76 -4.66 8.18
CA ILE A 59 1.09 -5.94 7.96
C ILE A 59 0.85 -6.62 9.31
N TYR A 60 -0.31 -7.27 9.42
CA TYR A 60 -0.75 -7.92 10.64
C TYR A 60 -1.57 -9.15 10.26
N PRO A 61 -1.48 -10.27 11.02
CA PRO A 61 -2.30 -11.44 10.69
C PRO A 61 -3.79 -11.08 10.59
N LEU A 62 -4.42 -11.48 9.50
CA LEU A 62 -5.81 -11.13 9.20
C LEU A 62 -6.77 -11.48 10.34
N ALA A 63 -6.61 -12.67 10.92
CA ALA A 63 -7.44 -13.11 12.04
C ALA A 63 -7.28 -12.18 13.27
N LYS A 64 -6.05 -11.77 13.56
CA LYS A 64 -5.77 -10.86 14.68
C LYS A 64 -6.31 -9.46 14.41
N LEU A 65 -6.21 -9.00 13.17
CA LEU A 65 -6.74 -7.69 12.78
C LEU A 65 -8.26 -7.65 12.93
N ALA A 66 -8.95 -8.69 12.49
CA ALA A 66 -10.39 -8.81 12.65
C ALA A 66 -10.79 -8.86 14.14
N GLU A 67 -10.09 -9.65 14.93
CA GLU A 67 -10.32 -9.78 16.37
C GLU A 67 -10.09 -8.46 17.11
N ASP A 68 -9.12 -7.67 16.68
CA ASP A 68 -8.83 -6.37 17.27
C ASP A 68 -10.00 -5.40 17.13
N ILE A 69 -10.79 -5.53 16.06
CA ILE A 69 -12.02 -4.76 15.89
C ILE A 69 -13.12 -5.30 16.80
N SER A 70 -13.35 -6.60 16.74
CA SER A 70 -14.35 -7.30 17.55
C SER A 70 -14.06 -8.80 17.54
N PRO A 71 -14.16 -9.50 18.70
CA PRO A 71 -13.97 -10.96 18.75
C PRO A 71 -14.91 -11.73 17.80
N ASP A 72 -16.03 -11.13 17.43
CA ASP A 72 -17.04 -11.76 16.56
C ASP A 72 -16.84 -11.43 15.08
N ARG A 73 -15.82 -10.62 14.74
CA ARG A 73 -15.55 -10.22 13.37
C ARG A 73 -14.96 -11.38 12.58
N PRO A 74 -15.60 -11.83 11.49
CA PRO A 74 -15.01 -12.89 10.66
C PRO A 74 -13.74 -12.40 9.98
N PRO A 75 -12.66 -13.19 9.99
CA PRO A 75 -11.40 -12.82 9.33
C PRO A 75 -11.41 -13.17 7.84
N ALA A 76 -12.55 -13.20 7.21
CA ALA A 76 -12.69 -13.57 5.80
C ALA A 76 -12.76 -12.34 4.92
N ARG A 77 -12.12 -12.43 3.77
CA ARG A 77 -12.19 -11.44 2.69
C ARG A 77 -12.72 -12.12 1.44
N SER A 78 -13.54 -11.42 0.68
CA SER A 78 -14.05 -11.92 -0.61
C SER A 78 -14.17 -10.77 -1.59
N GLY A 79 -13.90 -11.05 -2.86
CA GLY A 79 -14.01 -10.08 -3.94
C GLY A 79 -13.01 -8.93 -3.82
N PHE A 80 -13.24 -7.91 -4.63
CA PHE A 80 -12.43 -6.69 -4.60
C PHE A 80 -12.86 -5.81 -3.41
N SER A 81 -11.89 -5.42 -2.58
CA SER A 81 -12.15 -4.64 -1.36
C SER A 81 -12.57 -3.19 -1.63
N GLY A 82 -12.43 -2.70 -2.87
CA GLY A 82 -12.71 -1.31 -3.20
C GLY A 82 -11.55 -0.37 -2.87
N ILE A 83 -10.37 -0.92 -2.56
CA ILE A 83 -9.18 -0.15 -2.21
C ILE A 83 -8.03 -0.57 -3.13
N THR A 84 -7.33 0.41 -3.69
CA THR A 84 -6.03 0.20 -4.31
C THR A 84 -5.00 1.05 -3.59
N LEU A 85 -3.79 0.52 -3.49
CA LEU A 85 -2.63 1.27 -3.02
C LEU A 85 -1.83 1.70 -4.25
N ALA A 86 -1.22 2.87 -4.21
CA ALA A 86 -0.46 3.36 -5.34
C ALA A 86 0.98 3.66 -4.94
N HIS A 87 1.89 3.24 -5.81
CA HIS A 87 3.30 3.62 -5.76
C HIS A 87 3.60 4.44 -7.01
N ASN A 88 3.75 5.75 -6.82
CA ASN A 88 4.01 6.66 -7.93
C ASN A 88 5.50 6.80 -8.14
N VAL A 89 5.93 6.77 -9.38
CA VAL A 89 7.34 6.72 -9.76
C VAL A 89 7.76 7.98 -10.53
N ARG A 90 9.06 8.21 -10.55
CA ARG A 90 9.66 9.43 -11.12
C ARG A 90 9.86 9.37 -12.63
N THR A 91 10.00 8.17 -13.18
CA THR A 91 10.22 7.98 -14.61
C THR A 91 9.27 6.93 -15.16
N ARG A 92 9.00 7.03 -16.46
CA ARG A 92 8.17 6.07 -17.18
C ARG A 92 8.74 4.65 -17.11
N GLU A 93 10.06 4.52 -17.22
CA GLU A 93 10.77 3.25 -17.24
C GLU A 93 10.70 2.53 -15.88
N ASP A 94 10.52 3.27 -14.79
CA ASP A 94 10.39 2.71 -13.46
C ASP A 94 9.15 1.82 -13.33
N VAL A 95 8.09 2.09 -14.07
CA VAL A 95 6.84 1.31 -13.97
C VAL A 95 7.11 -0.16 -14.27
N ALA A 96 7.65 -0.46 -15.45
CA ALA A 96 7.95 -1.85 -15.83
C ALA A 96 9.00 -2.48 -14.92
N ARG A 97 10.00 -1.71 -14.50
CA ARG A 97 11.06 -2.20 -13.62
C ARG A 97 10.49 -2.63 -12.26
N ILE A 98 9.63 -1.83 -11.66
CA ILE A 98 9.04 -2.15 -10.36
C ILE A 98 8.05 -3.31 -10.47
N LEU A 99 7.25 -3.35 -11.54
CA LEU A 99 6.36 -4.50 -11.78
C LEU A 99 7.15 -5.80 -11.88
N ALA A 100 8.28 -5.79 -12.59
CA ALA A 100 9.14 -6.95 -12.72
C ALA A 100 9.74 -7.37 -11.38
N GLN A 101 10.19 -6.40 -10.57
CA GLN A 101 10.72 -6.67 -9.24
C GLN A 101 9.65 -7.26 -8.32
N ALA A 102 8.45 -6.71 -8.34
CA ALA A 102 7.33 -7.23 -7.55
C ALA A 102 6.97 -8.67 -7.97
N GLN A 103 6.95 -8.94 -9.28
CA GLN A 103 6.68 -10.28 -9.79
C GLN A 103 7.73 -11.27 -9.33
N ALA A 104 9.00 -10.90 -9.38
CA ALA A 104 10.09 -11.75 -8.90
C ALA A 104 9.98 -12.02 -7.39
N ALA A 105 9.38 -11.10 -6.64
CA ALA A 105 9.15 -11.23 -5.20
C ALA A 105 7.90 -12.04 -4.84
N GLY A 106 7.07 -12.41 -5.82
CA GLY A 106 5.88 -13.22 -5.60
C GLY A 106 4.55 -12.54 -5.94
N ALA A 107 4.57 -11.33 -6.48
CA ALA A 107 3.36 -10.66 -6.94
C ALA A 107 2.82 -11.28 -8.24
N VAL A 108 1.53 -11.07 -8.47
CA VAL A 108 0.89 -11.40 -9.74
C VAL A 108 0.65 -10.10 -10.50
N ILE A 109 1.12 -10.03 -11.75
CA ILE A 109 0.87 -8.87 -12.60
C ILE A 109 -0.56 -9.01 -13.16
N VAL A 110 -1.43 -8.10 -12.74
CA VAL A 110 -2.84 -8.11 -13.18
C VAL A 110 -3.07 -7.15 -14.35
N LYS A 111 -2.19 -6.17 -14.51
CA LYS A 111 -2.22 -5.26 -15.65
C LYS A 111 -0.78 -4.84 -15.98
N PRO A 112 -0.24 -5.25 -17.12
CA PRO A 112 1.14 -4.90 -17.46
C PRO A 112 1.30 -3.40 -17.68
N ALA A 113 2.54 -2.93 -17.64
CA ALA A 113 2.86 -1.53 -17.91
C ALA A 113 2.34 -1.13 -19.29
N GLN A 114 1.57 -0.06 -19.34
CA GLN A 114 0.99 0.44 -20.59
C GLN A 114 0.72 1.92 -20.49
N ASP A 115 0.59 2.56 -21.63
CA ASP A 115 0.25 3.97 -21.69
C ASP A 115 -1.14 4.20 -21.08
N ALA A 116 -1.23 5.25 -20.31
CA ALA A 116 -2.44 5.70 -19.66
C ALA A 116 -2.80 7.09 -20.14
N PHE A 117 -3.89 7.61 -19.63
CA PHE A 117 -4.43 8.89 -20.03
C PHE A 117 -3.44 10.03 -19.76
N ARG A 118 -3.41 11.05 -20.62
CA ARG A 118 -2.61 12.29 -20.49
C ARG A 118 -1.10 12.05 -20.38
N GLY A 119 -0.57 11.13 -21.16
CA GLY A 119 0.86 10.85 -21.17
C GLY A 119 1.34 10.02 -20.01
N GLY A 120 0.42 9.49 -19.20
CA GLY A 120 0.73 8.60 -18.11
C GLY A 120 1.17 7.23 -18.59
N HIS A 121 1.70 6.45 -17.64
CA HIS A 121 2.13 5.07 -17.88
C HIS A 121 1.97 4.33 -16.56
N SER A 122 1.26 3.21 -16.56
CA SER A 122 0.93 2.52 -15.32
C SER A 122 0.69 1.04 -15.53
N GLY A 123 0.72 0.31 -14.43
CA GLY A 123 0.32 -1.08 -14.36
C GLY A 123 -0.11 -1.43 -12.94
N TYR A 124 -0.58 -2.67 -12.75
CA TYR A 124 -1.06 -3.16 -11.47
C TYR A 124 -0.48 -4.52 -11.16
N PHE A 125 -0.17 -4.74 -9.90
CA PHE A 125 0.09 -6.08 -9.37
C PHE A 125 -0.77 -6.34 -8.14
N THR A 126 -0.98 -7.61 -7.82
CA THR A 126 -1.47 -8.01 -6.50
C THR A 126 -0.32 -8.58 -5.69
N ASP A 127 -0.30 -8.24 -4.40
CA ASP A 127 0.65 -8.85 -3.48
C ASP A 127 0.26 -10.31 -3.19
N PRO A 128 1.05 -11.07 -2.41
CA PRO A 128 0.72 -12.48 -2.12
C PRO A 128 -0.65 -12.70 -1.48
N ASP A 129 -1.23 -11.69 -0.86
CA ASP A 129 -2.55 -11.75 -0.24
C ASP A 129 -3.66 -11.21 -1.13
N GLY A 130 -3.35 -10.79 -2.35
CA GLY A 130 -4.33 -10.29 -3.32
C GLY A 130 -4.66 -8.80 -3.20
N TYR A 131 -3.89 -8.04 -2.44
CA TYR A 131 -4.06 -6.58 -2.39
C TYR A 131 -3.53 -5.94 -3.65
N TYR A 132 -4.31 -4.99 -4.20
CA TYR A 132 -4.00 -4.33 -5.46
C TYR A 132 -3.09 -3.14 -5.26
N TRP A 133 -2.00 -3.10 -6.03
CA TRP A 133 -1.07 -2.00 -6.08
C TRP A 133 -0.99 -1.45 -7.50
N GLU A 134 -1.18 -0.13 -7.63
CA GLU A 134 -0.90 0.57 -8.87
C GLU A 134 0.54 1.09 -8.83
N VAL A 135 1.26 0.89 -9.92
CA VAL A 135 2.56 1.54 -10.15
C VAL A 135 2.36 2.51 -11.30
N ALA A 136 2.52 3.80 -11.05
CA ALA A 136 2.12 4.82 -12.00
C ALA A 136 3.15 5.93 -12.16
N PHE A 137 3.31 6.36 -13.40
CA PHE A 137 4.03 7.55 -13.80
C PHE A 137 3.07 8.52 -14.50
N ALA A 138 3.25 9.80 -14.26
CA ALA A 138 2.63 10.86 -15.05
C ALA A 138 3.61 12.04 -15.18
N PRO A 139 3.63 12.74 -16.32
CA PRO A 139 4.59 13.84 -16.53
C PRO A 139 4.47 14.98 -15.52
N GLY A 140 3.27 15.18 -14.97
CA GLY A 140 3.01 16.24 -14.00
C GLY A 140 3.29 15.86 -12.54
N PHE A 141 3.70 14.63 -12.26
CA PHE A 141 4.00 14.23 -10.88
C PHE A 141 5.24 14.95 -10.37
N GLN A 142 5.10 15.56 -9.20
CA GLN A 142 6.19 16.19 -8.46
C GLN A 142 6.34 15.48 -7.12
N PHE A 143 7.59 15.39 -6.64
CA PHE A 143 7.90 14.71 -5.40
C PHE A 143 8.69 15.64 -4.49
N ALA A 144 8.34 15.62 -3.20
CA ALA A 144 9.11 16.29 -2.18
C ALA A 144 10.47 15.60 -2.01
N ALA A 145 11.38 16.25 -1.27
CA ALA A 145 12.72 15.69 -1.01
C ALA A 145 12.68 14.31 -0.35
N ASP A 146 11.65 14.04 0.45
CA ASP A 146 11.47 12.76 1.14
C ASP A 146 10.78 11.68 0.27
N GLY A 147 10.40 12.02 -0.96
CA GLY A 147 9.70 11.11 -1.89
C GLY A 147 8.19 11.17 -1.84
N SER A 148 7.60 12.00 -1.00
CA SER A 148 6.15 12.18 -0.95
C SER A 148 5.66 12.81 -2.24
N LEU A 149 4.50 12.36 -2.74
CA LEU A 149 3.86 12.96 -3.91
C LEU A 149 3.31 14.33 -3.55
N ILE A 150 3.62 15.32 -4.39
CA ILE A 150 3.04 16.65 -4.31
C ILE A 150 1.91 16.70 -5.31
N LEU A 151 0.70 17.02 -4.83
CA LEU A 151 -0.47 17.19 -5.70
C LEU A 151 -0.69 18.68 -5.92
N ASP A 152 -0.69 19.08 -7.19
CA ASP A 152 -1.14 20.41 -7.59
C ASP A 152 -2.64 20.34 -7.82
N GLU A 153 -3.41 21.11 -7.06
CA GLU A 153 -4.84 21.24 -7.21
C GLU A 153 -5.21 22.37 -8.17
#